data_225e60a4dc484fdac56db006d8aef551
#
_entry.id   225e60a4dc484fdac56db006d8aef551
#
_cell.length_a   1.000
_cell.length_b   1.000
_cell.length_c   1.000
_cell.angle_alpha   90.00
_cell.angle_beta   90.00
_cell.angle_gamma   90.00
#
_symmetry.space_group_name_H-M   'P 1'
#
loop_
_entity.id
_entity.type
_entity.pdbx_description
1 polymer ?
#
loop_
_entity_poly.entity_id
_entity_poly.type
_entity_poly.pdbx_seq_one_letter_code
_entity_poly.pdbx_strand_id
1 'polypeptide(L)'
;INTAIDNLKRNKTKKRNQPYILLLEEAFIKATAKDLARINFLKKENNPEKIETVFVLYENLKRRQETLKPLLPLFILAEKRDAVFQFTNYDDEIISNKNQLSAYLYSKAIKLFDANNKFDYRAAYNDLDYIEKINPNFKDVRNLIDIARERGLDFVLVSIKNETQQVLPERLE
;
A
#
# COMPACT_ATOMS: atom_id res chain seq x y z
N ILE A 1 14.58 0.82 13.27
CA ILE A 1 13.65 -0.20 13.80
C ILE A 1 13.97 -1.55 13.16
N ASN A 2 13.90 -1.71 11.85
CA ASN A 2 14.07 -3.02 11.19
C ASN A 2 15.39 -3.71 11.55
N THR A 3 16.52 -3.01 11.50
CA THR A 3 17.84 -3.55 11.87
C THR A 3 17.87 -4.07 13.31
N ALA A 4 17.25 -3.35 14.26
CA ALA A 4 17.15 -3.79 15.65
C ALA A 4 16.29 -5.05 15.77
N ILE A 5 15.15 -5.10 15.09
CA ILE A 5 14.27 -6.26 15.04
C ILE A 5 15.00 -7.48 14.49
N ASP A 6 15.73 -7.36 13.38
CA ASP A 6 16.44 -8.46 12.76
C ASP A 6 17.57 -9.04 13.66
N ASN A 7 18.27 -8.17 14.39
CA ASN A 7 19.26 -8.61 15.37
C ASN A 7 18.62 -9.34 16.55
N LEU A 8 17.48 -8.85 17.03
CA LEU A 8 16.73 -9.44 18.15
C LEU A 8 16.06 -10.76 17.77
N LYS A 9 15.55 -10.90 16.55
CA LYS A 9 15.02 -12.17 16.02
C LYS A 9 16.04 -13.28 16.05
N ARG A 10 17.32 -12.97 15.78
CA ARG A 10 18.41 -13.97 15.80
C ARG A 10 18.74 -14.43 17.23
N ASN A 11 18.81 -13.53 18.18
CA ASN A 11 19.02 -13.85 19.58
C ASN A 11 18.78 -12.64 20.50
N LYS A 12 17.62 -12.61 21.15
CA LYS A 12 17.23 -11.50 22.05
C LYS A 12 17.97 -11.48 23.38
N THR A 13 18.57 -12.60 23.81
CA THR A 13 19.22 -12.72 25.12
C THR A 13 20.71 -12.40 25.11
N LYS A 14 21.33 -12.32 23.91
CA LYS A 14 22.76 -11.99 23.82
C LYS A 14 23.05 -10.60 24.35
N LYS A 15 24.05 -10.51 25.26
CA LYS A 15 24.49 -9.25 25.89
C LYS A 15 24.78 -8.14 24.86
N ARG A 16 25.38 -8.49 23.73
CA ARG A 16 25.66 -7.54 22.62
C ARG A 16 24.40 -6.95 21.96
N ASN A 17 23.24 -7.59 22.11
CA ASN A 17 21.98 -7.14 21.52
C ASN A 17 21.16 -6.24 22.48
N GLN A 18 21.61 -6.08 23.73
CA GLN A 18 20.92 -5.24 24.72
C GLN A 18 20.75 -3.76 24.30
N PRO A 19 21.74 -3.09 23.67
CA PRO A 19 21.53 -1.73 23.17
C PRO A 19 20.38 -1.62 22.14
N TYR A 20 20.13 -2.68 21.36
CA TYR A 20 19.04 -2.68 20.38
C TYR A 20 17.66 -2.71 21.03
N ILE A 21 17.50 -3.24 22.26
CA ILE A 21 16.21 -3.26 22.96
C ILE A 21 15.85 -1.84 23.38
N LEU A 22 16.76 -1.09 23.99
CA LEU A 22 16.56 0.32 24.37
C LEU A 22 16.27 1.20 23.15
N LEU A 23 17.08 1.07 22.10
CA LEU A 23 16.88 1.79 20.85
C LEU A 23 15.54 1.46 20.20
N LEU A 24 15.09 0.20 20.29
CA LEU A 24 13.82 -0.23 19.73
C LEU A 24 12.65 0.36 20.51
N GLU A 25 12.69 0.35 21.84
CA GLU A 25 11.68 0.98 22.68
C GLU A 25 11.54 2.47 22.37
N GLU A 26 12.65 3.21 22.38
CA GLU A 26 12.66 4.65 22.06
C GLU A 26 12.20 4.94 20.63
N ALA A 27 12.71 4.19 19.66
CA ALA A 27 12.35 4.36 18.25
C ALA A 27 10.87 4.04 17.99
N PHE A 28 10.31 3.03 18.67
CA PHE A 28 8.89 2.70 18.57
C PHE A 28 8.01 3.85 19.06
N ILE A 29 8.32 4.41 20.23
CA ILE A 29 7.59 5.54 20.81
C ILE A 29 7.66 6.75 19.87
N LYS A 30 8.87 7.15 19.45
CA LYS A 30 9.08 8.31 18.58
C LYS A 30 8.39 8.16 17.21
N ALA A 31 8.53 6.98 16.57
CA ALA A 31 7.93 6.74 15.29
C ALA A 31 6.38 6.71 15.36
N THR A 32 5.83 6.11 16.43
CA THR A 32 4.38 6.08 16.64
C THR A 32 3.84 7.49 16.87
N ALA A 33 4.47 8.27 17.72
CA ALA A 33 4.07 9.66 17.98
C ALA A 33 4.13 10.53 16.71
N LYS A 34 5.21 10.38 15.90
CA LYS A 34 5.38 11.09 14.64
C LYS A 34 4.25 10.75 13.64
N ASP A 35 3.94 9.46 13.47
CA ASP A 35 2.92 9.02 12.54
C ASP A 35 1.52 9.49 12.97
N LEU A 36 1.20 9.41 14.27
CA LEU A 36 -0.06 9.93 14.82
C LEU A 36 -0.19 11.46 14.67
N ALA A 37 0.87 12.20 14.93
CA ALA A 37 0.89 13.65 14.71
C ALA A 37 0.65 13.98 13.22
N ARG A 38 1.28 13.22 12.30
CA ARG A 38 1.07 13.40 10.86
C ARG A 38 -0.36 13.07 10.43
N ILE A 39 -0.94 11.97 10.94
CA ILE A 39 -2.33 11.59 10.69
C ILE A 39 -3.28 12.72 11.14
N ASN A 40 -3.10 13.21 12.37
CA ASN A 40 -3.93 14.27 12.93
C ASN A 40 -3.84 15.56 12.11
N PHE A 41 -2.66 15.91 11.63
CA PHE A 41 -2.46 17.05 10.75
C PHE A 41 -3.21 16.88 9.42
N LEU A 42 -3.02 15.75 8.73
CA LEU A 42 -3.66 15.47 7.45
C LEU A 42 -5.19 15.40 7.55
N LYS A 43 -5.72 14.83 8.63
CA LYS A 43 -7.17 14.81 8.88
C LYS A 43 -7.75 16.20 9.07
N LYS A 44 -7.01 17.12 9.70
CA LYS A 44 -7.45 18.53 9.86
C LYS A 44 -7.46 19.30 8.54
N GLU A 45 -6.53 18.98 7.62
CA GLU A 45 -6.51 19.56 6.27
C GLU A 45 -7.77 19.22 5.45
N ASN A 46 -8.44 18.11 5.77
CA ASN A 46 -9.63 17.60 5.09
C ASN A 46 -9.47 17.53 3.55
N ASN A 47 -8.27 17.23 3.08
CA ASN A 47 -7.96 17.11 1.65
C ASN A 47 -8.16 15.66 1.20
N PRO A 48 -9.08 15.37 0.27
CA PRO A 48 -9.35 14.02 -0.23
C PRO A 48 -8.12 13.32 -0.83
N GLU A 49 -7.18 14.07 -1.43
CA GLU A 49 -5.94 13.52 -1.99
C GLU A 49 -5.00 12.94 -0.92
N LYS A 50 -5.20 13.29 0.36
CA LYS A 50 -4.40 12.82 1.48
C LYS A 50 -4.97 11.58 2.18
N ILE A 51 -6.17 11.13 1.79
CA ILE A 51 -6.82 9.96 2.39
C ILE A 51 -5.92 8.71 2.28
N GLU A 52 -5.30 8.50 1.12
CA GLU A 52 -4.36 7.39 0.91
C GLU A 52 -3.17 7.46 1.88
N THR A 53 -2.60 8.64 2.06
CA THR A 53 -1.48 8.83 3.00
C THR A 53 -1.91 8.48 4.43
N VAL A 54 -3.11 8.88 4.85
CA VAL A 54 -3.66 8.56 6.18
C VAL A 54 -3.87 7.05 6.33
N PHE A 55 -4.46 6.40 5.32
CA PHE A 55 -4.66 4.95 5.29
C PHE A 55 -3.32 4.20 5.46
N VAL A 56 -2.32 4.54 4.65
CA VAL A 56 -0.97 3.93 4.69
C VAL A 56 -0.29 4.16 6.05
N LEU A 57 -0.46 5.32 6.68
CA LEU A 57 0.09 5.59 8.00
C LEU A 57 -0.53 4.69 9.07
N TYR A 58 -1.84 4.48 9.07
CA TYR A 58 -2.48 3.53 9.99
C TYR A 58 -2.03 2.08 9.75
N GLU A 59 -1.92 1.66 8.50
CA GLU A 59 -1.37 0.35 8.14
C GLU A 59 0.07 0.18 8.67
N ASN A 60 0.90 1.22 8.56
CA ASN A 60 2.26 1.21 9.09
C ASN A 60 2.29 1.11 10.63
N LEU A 61 1.38 1.80 11.32
CA LEU A 61 1.23 1.70 12.78
C LEU A 61 0.88 0.26 13.20
N LYS A 62 -0.10 -0.35 12.55
CA LYS A 62 -0.51 -1.75 12.79
C LYS A 62 0.64 -2.72 12.51
N ARG A 63 1.24 -2.65 11.32
CA ARG A 63 2.35 -3.52 10.91
C ARG A 63 3.55 -3.42 11.86
N ARG A 64 3.87 -2.22 12.35
CA ARG A 64 4.96 -2.03 13.34
C ARG A 64 4.68 -2.80 14.62
N GLN A 65 3.45 -2.79 15.11
CA GLN A 65 3.06 -3.54 16.30
C GLN A 65 3.09 -5.05 16.06
N GLU A 66 2.54 -5.52 14.94
CA GLU A 66 2.54 -6.94 14.56
C GLU A 66 3.95 -7.52 14.40
N THR A 67 4.87 -6.72 13.85
CA THR A 67 6.28 -7.12 13.71
C THR A 67 6.99 -7.24 15.05
N LEU A 68 6.57 -6.44 16.04
CA LEU A 68 7.19 -6.40 17.38
C LEU A 68 6.62 -7.45 18.33
N LYS A 69 5.31 -7.71 18.29
CA LYS A 69 4.63 -8.64 19.21
C LYS A 69 5.33 -10.00 19.38
N PRO A 70 5.81 -10.68 18.31
CA PRO A 70 6.47 -11.99 18.47
C PRO A 70 7.82 -11.94 19.20
N LEU A 71 8.42 -10.75 19.36
CA LEU A 71 9.70 -10.60 20.06
C LEU A 71 9.55 -10.47 21.57
N LEU A 72 8.38 -10.14 22.04
CA LEU A 72 8.12 -9.90 23.45
C LEU A 72 8.15 -11.20 24.28
N PRO A 73 8.50 -11.14 25.58
CA PRO A 73 9.04 -9.98 26.28
C PRO A 73 10.50 -9.69 25.92
N LEU A 74 10.90 -8.41 26.04
CA LEU A 74 12.28 -7.93 25.83
C LEU A 74 12.80 -7.32 27.14
N PHE A 75 13.71 -8.01 27.82
CA PHE A 75 14.27 -7.60 29.09
C PHE A 75 15.50 -6.70 28.92
N ILE A 76 15.49 -5.54 29.55
CA ILE A 76 16.59 -4.57 29.59
C ILE A 76 17.45 -4.84 30.81
N LEU A 77 18.64 -5.44 30.62
CA LEU A 77 19.54 -5.83 31.68
C LEU A 77 20.05 -4.62 32.52
N ALA A 78 20.33 -3.49 31.86
CA ALA A 78 20.83 -2.30 32.49
C ALA A 78 19.84 -1.66 33.48
N GLU A 79 18.55 -1.73 33.17
CA GLU A 79 17.47 -1.12 33.93
C GLU A 79 16.67 -2.15 34.77
N LYS A 80 17.02 -3.43 34.64
CA LYS A 80 16.36 -4.55 35.33
C LYS A 80 14.83 -4.57 35.19
N ARG A 81 14.34 -4.21 33.99
CA ARG A 81 12.92 -4.19 33.64
C ARG A 81 12.66 -4.72 32.24
N ASP A 82 11.42 -5.05 31.95
CA ASP A 82 10.99 -5.28 30.57
C ASP A 82 10.82 -3.95 29.82
N ALA A 83 11.12 -3.99 28.51
CA ALA A 83 10.82 -2.89 27.60
C ALA A 83 9.31 -2.73 27.45
N VAL A 84 8.81 -1.51 27.45
CA VAL A 84 7.39 -1.17 27.42
C VAL A 84 7.01 -0.67 26.03
N PHE A 85 6.02 -1.33 25.41
CA PHE A 85 5.46 -0.95 24.13
C PHE A 85 3.95 -0.78 24.25
N GLN A 86 3.45 0.42 23.98
CA GLN A 86 2.01 0.68 23.98
C GLN A 86 1.42 0.24 22.64
N PHE A 87 0.57 -0.77 22.69
CA PHE A 87 -0.18 -1.26 21.53
C PHE A 87 -1.60 -0.71 21.54
N THR A 88 -2.03 -0.24 20.38
CA THR A 88 -3.39 0.28 20.16
C THR A 88 -4.00 -0.46 18.98
N ASN A 89 -5.25 -0.81 19.06
CA ASN A 89 -5.98 -1.35 17.90
C ASN A 89 -6.34 -0.21 16.95
N TYR A 90 -5.95 -0.35 15.68
CA TYR A 90 -6.23 0.60 14.60
C TYR A 90 -7.15 0.00 13.52
N ASP A 91 -7.81 -1.13 13.78
CA ASP A 91 -8.58 -1.84 12.76
C ASP A 91 -9.77 -0.99 12.27
N ASP A 92 -10.48 -0.34 13.19
CA ASP A 92 -11.61 0.52 12.83
C ASP A 92 -11.18 1.73 11.99
N GLU A 93 -10.06 2.37 12.34
CA GLU A 93 -9.49 3.47 11.56
C GLU A 93 -9.04 3.00 10.18
N ILE A 94 -8.41 1.84 10.08
CA ILE A 94 -7.97 1.25 8.80
C ILE A 94 -9.19 0.97 7.93
N ILE A 95 -10.23 0.31 8.46
CA ILE A 95 -11.47 0.01 7.72
C ILE A 95 -12.15 1.29 7.26
N SER A 96 -12.30 2.27 8.15
CA SER A 96 -12.93 3.55 7.83
C SER A 96 -12.17 4.30 6.72
N ASN A 97 -10.84 4.45 6.85
CA ASN A 97 -10.03 5.15 5.85
C ASN A 97 -9.94 4.37 4.53
N LYS A 98 -9.90 3.03 4.57
CA LYS A 98 -9.98 2.17 3.39
C LYS A 98 -11.27 2.41 2.60
N ASN A 99 -12.41 2.46 3.27
CA ASN A 99 -13.71 2.70 2.63
C ASN A 99 -13.80 4.12 2.05
N GLN A 100 -13.28 5.13 2.77
CA GLN A 100 -13.22 6.50 2.27
C GLN A 100 -12.33 6.62 1.03
N LEU A 101 -11.16 5.99 1.05
CA LEU A 101 -10.23 5.96 -0.09
C LEU A 101 -10.87 5.29 -1.29
N SER A 102 -11.50 4.11 -1.08
CA SER A 102 -12.20 3.40 -2.14
C SER A 102 -13.31 4.24 -2.77
N ALA A 103 -14.11 4.95 -1.96
CA ALA A 103 -15.16 5.83 -2.45
C ALA A 103 -14.61 7.04 -3.23
N TYR A 104 -13.50 7.63 -2.76
CA TYR A 104 -12.84 8.74 -3.44
C TYR A 104 -12.29 8.32 -4.80
N LEU A 105 -11.50 7.22 -4.86
CA LEU A 105 -10.92 6.70 -6.09
C LEU A 105 -11.98 6.23 -7.08
N TYR A 106 -13.05 5.59 -6.58
CA TYR A 106 -14.19 5.20 -7.41
C TYR A 106 -14.83 6.42 -8.07
N SER A 107 -15.12 7.47 -7.31
CA SER A 107 -15.71 8.69 -7.86
C SER A 107 -14.78 9.38 -8.87
N LYS A 108 -13.47 9.32 -8.65
CA LYS A 108 -12.46 9.84 -9.58
C LYS A 108 -12.45 9.02 -10.87
N ALA A 109 -12.45 7.68 -10.76
CA ALA A 109 -12.48 6.79 -11.91
C ALA A 109 -13.72 7.00 -12.77
N ILE A 110 -14.92 7.12 -12.17
CA ILE A 110 -16.16 7.41 -12.91
C ILE A 110 -16.04 8.70 -13.74
N LYS A 111 -15.49 9.77 -13.17
CA LYS A 111 -15.28 11.03 -13.92
C LYS A 111 -14.32 10.85 -15.11
N LEU A 112 -13.31 9.98 -14.99
CA LEU A 112 -12.40 9.66 -16.09
C LEU A 112 -13.11 8.89 -17.21
N PHE A 113 -14.12 8.07 -16.90
CA PHE A 113 -14.95 7.42 -17.92
C PHE A 113 -15.74 8.43 -18.78
N ASP A 114 -16.19 9.53 -18.19
CA ASP A 114 -16.95 10.57 -18.89
C ASP A 114 -16.10 11.29 -19.97
N ALA A 115 -14.80 11.38 -19.77
CA ALA A 115 -13.87 12.00 -20.73
C ALA A 115 -13.66 11.18 -22.02
N ASN A 116 -14.04 9.90 -22.02
CA ASN A 116 -14.12 8.99 -23.17
C ASN A 116 -12.86 8.96 -24.07
N ASN A 117 -11.68 8.94 -23.47
CA ASN A 117 -10.41 8.78 -24.18
C ASN A 117 -9.54 7.67 -23.55
N LYS A 118 -8.62 7.10 -24.32
CA LYS A 118 -7.80 5.96 -23.92
C LYS A 118 -6.93 6.22 -22.70
N PHE A 119 -6.38 7.43 -22.56
CA PHE A 119 -5.50 7.76 -21.45
C PHE A 119 -6.27 7.83 -20.13
N ASP A 120 -7.50 8.37 -20.17
CA ASP A 120 -8.36 8.44 -19.01
C ASP A 120 -8.88 7.05 -18.60
N TYR A 121 -9.19 6.17 -19.56
CA TYR A 121 -9.50 4.76 -19.26
C TYR A 121 -8.34 4.03 -18.59
N ARG A 122 -7.09 4.26 -19.01
CA ARG A 122 -5.89 3.70 -18.35
C ARG A 122 -5.70 4.26 -16.95
N ALA A 123 -5.93 5.55 -16.76
CA ALA A 123 -5.87 6.16 -15.44
C ALA A 123 -6.97 5.61 -14.51
N ALA A 124 -8.21 5.49 -15.01
CA ALA A 124 -9.32 4.87 -14.30
C ALA A 124 -9.02 3.41 -13.93
N TYR A 125 -8.45 2.63 -14.86
CA TYR A 125 -8.02 1.26 -14.60
C TYR A 125 -7.08 1.17 -13.39
N ASN A 126 -6.08 2.04 -13.31
CA ASN A 126 -5.13 2.03 -12.21
C ASN A 126 -5.80 2.35 -10.87
N ASP A 127 -6.69 3.34 -10.81
CA ASP A 127 -7.44 3.69 -9.62
C ASP A 127 -8.37 2.53 -9.18
N LEU A 128 -9.07 1.90 -10.13
CA LEU A 128 -9.99 0.78 -9.87
C LEU A 128 -9.24 -0.51 -9.44
N ASP A 129 -8.13 -0.85 -10.10
CA ASP A 129 -7.28 -1.98 -9.74
C ASP A 129 -6.70 -1.82 -8.33
N TYR A 130 -6.36 -0.59 -7.94
CA TYR A 130 -5.93 -0.31 -6.58
C TYR A 130 -7.06 -0.48 -5.57
N ILE A 131 -8.29 -0.05 -5.89
CA ILE A 131 -9.47 -0.31 -5.04
C ILE A 131 -9.66 -1.82 -4.84
N GLU A 132 -9.63 -2.62 -5.93
CA GLU A 132 -9.84 -4.07 -5.82
C GLU A 132 -8.76 -4.75 -4.96
N LYS A 133 -7.51 -4.25 -4.98
CA LYS A 133 -6.42 -4.76 -4.13
C LYS A 133 -6.62 -4.45 -2.64
N ILE A 134 -7.06 -3.24 -2.30
CA ILE A 134 -7.19 -2.83 -0.90
C ILE A 134 -8.56 -3.16 -0.30
N ASN A 135 -9.62 -3.17 -1.12
CA ASN A 135 -11.01 -3.36 -0.72
C ASN A 135 -11.78 -4.22 -1.73
N PRO A 136 -11.50 -5.53 -1.80
CA PRO A 136 -12.11 -6.43 -2.76
C PRO A 136 -13.65 -6.40 -2.73
N ASN A 137 -14.27 -6.51 -3.89
CA ASN A 137 -15.73 -6.46 -4.08
C ASN A 137 -16.37 -5.11 -3.70
N PHE A 138 -15.64 -4.02 -3.77
CA PHE A 138 -16.20 -2.70 -3.58
C PHE A 138 -17.06 -2.30 -4.78
N LYS A 139 -18.38 -2.23 -4.59
CA LYS A 139 -19.36 -1.91 -5.65
C LYS A 139 -19.16 -2.77 -6.91
N ASP A 140 -19.21 -2.15 -8.08
CA ASP A 140 -19.05 -2.74 -9.40
C ASP A 140 -17.63 -2.57 -9.98
N VAL A 141 -16.64 -2.37 -9.12
CA VAL A 141 -15.23 -2.10 -9.51
C VAL A 141 -14.69 -3.12 -10.49
N ARG A 142 -14.98 -4.42 -10.31
CA ARG A 142 -14.50 -5.48 -11.21
C ARG A 142 -15.00 -5.30 -12.64
N ASN A 143 -16.30 -4.99 -12.79
CA ASN A 143 -16.89 -4.74 -14.10
C ASN A 143 -16.25 -3.50 -14.76
N LEU A 144 -16.05 -2.43 -13.97
CA LEU A 144 -15.41 -1.21 -14.46
C LEU A 144 -13.93 -1.42 -14.84
N ILE A 145 -13.20 -2.30 -14.15
CA ILE A 145 -11.83 -2.70 -14.52
C ILE A 145 -11.81 -3.32 -15.93
N ASP A 146 -12.75 -4.23 -16.23
CA ASP A 146 -12.80 -4.89 -17.53
C ASP A 146 -13.12 -3.90 -18.63
N ILE A 147 -14.08 -3.00 -18.43
CA ILE A 147 -14.42 -1.94 -19.38
C ILE A 147 -13.23 -0.98 -19.60
N ALA A 148 -12.56 -0.56 -18.50
CA ALA A 148 -11.41 0.34 -18.58
C ALA A 148 -10.23 -0.30 -19.32
N ARG A 149 -10.00 -1.59 -19.10
CA ARG A 149 -8.98 -2.37 -19.81
C ARG A 149 -9.28 -2.42 -21.30
N GLU A 150 -10.48 -2.83 -21.68
CA GLU A 150 -10.89 -2.96 -23.09
C GLU A 150 -10.76 -1.63 -23.85
N ARG A 151 -11.30 -0.56 -23.27
CA ARG A 151 -11.28 0.78 -23.90
C ARG A 151 -9.92 1.46 -23.86
N GLY A 152 -9.04 1.03 -22.96
CA GLY A 152 -7.66 1.52 -22.83
C GLY A 152 -6.64 0.82 -23.75
N LEU A 153 -7.03 -0.27 -24.47
CA LEU A 153 -6.13 -1.01 -25.35
C LEU A 153 -5.78 -0.23 -26.63
N ASP A 154 -4.55 -0.42 -27.09
CA ASP A 154 -4.13 -0.10 -28.44
C ASP A 154 -4.05 -1.38 -29.26
N PHE A 155 -4.58 -1.36 -30.44
CA PHE A 155 -4.49 -2.45 -31.41
C PHE A 155 -3.44 -2.08 -32.45
N VAL A 156 -2.46 -2.96 -32.65
CA VAL A 156 -1.46 -2.83 -33.71
C VAL A 156 -1.70 -3.94 -34.72
N LEU A 157 -2.07 -3.56 -35.94
CA LEU A 157 -2.13 -4.47 -37.07
C LEU A 157 -0.78 -4.43 -37.78
N VAL A 158 -0.08 -5.56 -37.77
CA VAL A 158 1.14 -5.75 -38.57
C VAL A 158 0.75 -6.48 -39.84
N SER A 159 0.95 -5.83 -40.97
CA SER A 159 0.77 -6.47 -42.30
C SER A 159 2.13 -6.53 -43.00
N ILE A 160 2.42 -7.69 -43.59
CA ILE A 160 3.59 -7.89 -44.45
C ILE A 160 3.09 -7.88 -45.89
N LYS A 161 3.62 -6.99 -46.70
CA LYS A 161 3.32 -6.92 -48.12
C LYS A 161 4.56 -7.35 -48.92
N ASN A 162 4.39 -8.36 -49.75
CA ASN A 162 5.45 -8.72 -50.70
C ASN A 162 5.46 -7.71 -51.87
N GLU A 163 6.47 -6.85 -51.89
CA GLU A 163 6.68 -5.89 -53.00
C GLU A 163 7.71 -6.40 -54.00
N THR A 164 8.23 -7.64 -53.83
CA THR A 164 9.15 -8.27 -54.75
C THR A 164 8.38 -9.09 -55.79
N GLN A 165 8.97 -9.33 -56.95
CA GLN A 165 8.40 -10.25 -57.98
C GLN A 165 8.68 -11.72 -57.67
N GLN A 166 9.21 -12.04 -56.49
CA GLN A 166 9.54 -13.43 -56.09
C GLN A 166 8.33 -14.05 -55.38
N VAL A 167 8.06 -15.31 -55.73
CA VAL A 167 7.04 -16.11 -55.04
C VAL A 167 7.51 -16.45 -53.63
N LEU A 168 6.77 -16.00 -52.61
CA LEU A 168 7.03 -16.39 -51.23
C LEU A 168 6.40 -17.74 -50.94
N PRO A 169 7.04 -18.60 -50.13
CA PRO A 169 6.41 -19.82 -49.64
C PRO A 169 5.15 -19.50 -48.82
N GLU A 170 4.08 -20.29 -48.97
CA GLU A 170 2.78 -20.13 -48.26
C GLU A 170 2.84 -19.97 -46.76
N ARG A 171 3.97 -20.31 -46.13
CA ARG A 171 4.19 -20.14 -44.67
C ARG A 171 4.62 -18.74 -44.25
N LEU A 172 4.77 -17.80 -45.17
CA LEU A 172 5.22 -16.41 -44.92
C LEU A 172 4.15 -15.36 -45.30
N GLU A 173 2.93 -15.77 -45.64
CA GLU A 173 1.77 -14.92 -45.85
C GLU A 173 0.95 -14.71 -44.59
#